data_5f705e269e95df87dc77ca6d3a853d8f
#
_entry.id   5f705e269e95df87dc77ca6d3a853d8f
#
_cell.length_a   1.000
_cell.length_b   1.000
_cell.length_c   1.000
_cell.angle_alpha   90.00
_cell.angle_beta   90.00
_cell.angle_gamma   90.00
#
_symmetry.space_group_name_H-M   'P 1'
#
loop_
_entity.id
_entity.type
_entity.pdbx_description
1 polymer ?
#
loop_
_entity_poly.entity_id
_entity_poly.type
_entity_poly.pdbx_seq_one_letter_code
_entity_poly.pdbx_strand_id
1 'polypeptide(L)'
;TVCHPSTGRLTASFAGVAKHYGVQVAICPPRRGNRKGVVEKANDSAAQRWGRTLPDDITIEQAQASLDAFCVRVGDARRRVIDGQRDTVAGHAAGERLLLPPAPFPATLTVERKVTAQALVAFRGNRYSTPPELAHATAHVVWLLGSPLIDITTVSGIVIARHRRAVDGAGITVRDHVHVTALDHA
;
A
#
# COMPACT_ATOMS: atom_id res chain seq x y z
N THR A 1 -5.63 1.18 8.59
CA THR A 1 -6.53 2.22 9.14
C THR A 1 -5.70 3.40 9.62
N VAL A 2 -6.01 4.64 9.22
CA VAL A 2 -5.27 5.86 9.59
C VAL A 2 -5.47 6.19 11.06
N CYS A 3 -6.69 6.05 11.55
CA CYS A 3 -7.04 6.35 12.94
C CYS A 3 -7.90 5.24 13.56
N HIS A 4 -7.89 5.19 14.86
CA HIS A 4 -8.73 4.26 15.62
C HIS A 4 -10.20 4.69 15.51
N PRO A 5 -11.13 3.80 15.12
CA PRO A 5 -12.51 4.19 14.78
C PRO A 5 -13.28 4.79 15.94
N SER A 6 -13.03 4.36 17.19
CA SER A 6 -13.76 4.85 18.37
C SER A 6 -13.13 6.08 19.03
N THR A 7 -11.80 6.21 19.00
CA THR A 7 -11.09 7.30 19.71
C THR A 7 -10.67 8.43 18.78
N GLY A 8 -10.67 8.21 17.46
CA GLY A 8 -10.15 9.17 16.47
C GLY A 8 -8.64 9.42 16.58
N ARG A 9 -7.92 8.69 17.44
CA ARG A 9 -6.47 8.83 17.57
C ARG A 9 -5.75 8.18 16.40
N LEU A 10 -4.65 8.79 15.99
CA LEU A 10 -3.78 8.25 14.95
C LEU A 10 -3.27 6.86 15.38
N THR A 11 -3.30 5.88 14.48
CA THR A 11 -2.71 4.57 14.76
C THR A 11 -1.19 4.66 14.78
N ALA A 12 -0.54 3.81 15.58
CA ALA A 12 0.93 3.81 15.70
C ALA A 12 1.62 3.58 14.34
N SER A 13 1.06 2.70 13.51
CA SER A 13 1.58 2.43 12.16
C SER A 13 1.53 3.68 11.26
N PHE A 14 0.44 4.46 11.31
CA PHE A 14 0.32 5.66 10.51
C PHE A 14 1.11 6.84 11.09
N ALA A 15 1.30 6.88 12.41
CA ALA A 15 2.17 7.86 13.07
C ALA A 15 3.62 7.74 12.58
N GLY A 16 4.11 6.52 12.33
CA GLY A 16 5.41 6.27 11.71
C GLY A 16 5.53 6.90 10.31
N VAL A 17 4.52 6.76 9.47
CA VAL A 17 4.44 7.38 8.14
C VAL A 17 4.46 8.90 8.25
N ALA A 18 3.62 9.47 9.10
CA ALA A 18 3.54 10.92 9.29
C ALA A 18 4.87 11.50 9.78
N LYS A 19 5.54 10.82 10.73
CA LYS A 19 6.86 11.22 11.22
C LYS A 19 7.92 11.15 10.12
N HIS A 20 7.91 10.09 9.30
CA HIS A 20 8.88 9.91 8.21
C HIS A 20 8.81 11.05 7.18
N TYR A 21 7.60 11.46 6.81
CA TYR A 21 7.40 12.55 5.86
C TYR A 21 7.34 13.94 6.50
N GLY A 22 7.44 14.05 7.82
CA GLY A 22 7.35 15.31 8.53
C GLY A 22 6.00 16.02 8.36
N VAL A 23 4.92 15.26 8.12
CA VAL A 23 3.58 15.81 7.85
C VAL A 23 2.71 15.79 9.09
N GLN A 24 1.92 16.86 9.24
CA GLN A 24 0.88 16.94 10.26
C GLN A 24 -0.40 16.28 9.77
N VAL A 25 -0.99 15.40 10.56
CA VAL A 25 -2.22 14.67 10.21
C VAL A 25 -3.42 15.31 10.90
N ALA A 26 -4.31 15.93 10.13
CA ALA A 26 -5.58 16.42 10.61
C ALA A 26 -6.68 15.37 10.37
N ILE A 27 -7.27 14.84 11.44
CA ILE A 27 -8.34 13.86 11.38
C ILE A 27 -9.69 14.57 11.40
N CYS A 28 -10.52 14.33 10.39
CA CYS A 28 -11.89 14.86 10.40
C CYS A 28 -12.69 14.25 11.55
N PRO A 29 -13.42 15.07 12.33
CA PRO A 29 -14.29 14.56 13.38
C PRO A 29 -15.31 13.53 12.84
N PRO A 30 -15.62 12.49 13.60
CA PRO A 30 -16.65 11.53 13.21
C PRO A 30 -17.99 12.22 12.92
N ARG A 31 -18.76 11.69 11.95
CA ARG A 31 -20.09 12.18 11.56
C ARG A 31 -20.15 13.61 11.02
N ARG A 32 -19.01 14.22 10.65
CA ARG A 32 -18.97 15.51 9.97
C ARG A 32 -18.59 15.36 8.50
N GLY A 33 -19.41 14.64 7.73
CA GLY A 33 -19.22 14.41 6.28
C GLY A 33 -19.12 15.72 5.47
N ASN A 34 -19.79 16.80 5.93
CA ASN A 34 -19.73 18.11 5.28
C ASN A 34 -18.29 18.66 5.11
N ARG A 35 -17.33 18.26 5.94
CA ARG A 35 -15.91 18.63 5.76
C ARG A 35 -15.23 17.88 4.61
N LYS A 36 -15.81 16.77 4.14
CA LYS A 36 -15.36 16.02 2.96
C LYS A 36 -16.14 16.36 1.69
N GLY A 37 -17.13 17.23 1.79
CA GLY A 37 -18.05 17.53 0.70
C GLY A 37 -17.36 17.98 -0.59
N VAL A 38 -16.17 18.61 -0.52
CA VAL A 38 -15.41 18.99 -1.71
C VAL A 38 -14.90 17.75 -2.45
N VAL A 39 -14.34 16.77 -1.73
CA VAL A 39 -13.82 15.51 -2.32
C VAL A 39 -14.98 14.66 -2.83
N GLU A 40 -16.05 14.53 -2.04
CA GLU A 40 -17.23 13.76 -2.43
C GLU A 40 -17.89 14.37 -3.69
N LYS A 41 -18.02 15.70 -3.77
CA LYS A 41 -18.54 16.38 -4.95
C LYS A 41 -17.62 16.26 -6.16
N ALA A 42 -16.30 16.23 -5.96
CA ALA A 42 -15.34 16.00 -7.04
C ALA A 42 -15.46 14.58 -7.59
N ASN A 43 -15.55 13.57 -6.71
CA ASN A 43 -15.74 12.18 -7.08
C ASN A 43 -17.09 11.95 -7.80
N ASP A 44 -18.17 12.53 -7.28
CA ASP A 44 -19.49 12.47 -7.92
C ASP A 44 -19.46 13.14 -9.30
N SER A 45 -18.82 14.30 -9.42
CA SER A 45 -18.64 14.99 -10.71
C SER A 45 -17.84 14.12 -11.70
N ALA A 46 -16.79 13.46 -11.26
CA ALA A 46 -16.02 12.54 -12.10
C ALA A 46 -16.87 11.34 -12.53
N ALA A 47 -17.58 10.71 -11.59
CA ALA A 47 -18.45 9.57 -11.88
C ALA A 47 -19.57 9.95 -12.89
N GLN A 48 -20.22 11.10 -12.71
CA GLN A 48 -21.36 11.53 -13.57
C GLN A 48 -20.92 12.07 -14.93
N ARG A 49 -19.77 12.75 -15.02
CA ARG A 49 -19.35 13.46 -16.23
C ARG A 49 -18.28 12.73 -17.04
N TRP A 50 -17.57 11.79 -16.42
CA TRP A 50 -16.55 10.97 -17.06
C TRP A 50 -16.91 9.47 -16.98
N GLY A 51 -17.14 8.89 -15.81
CA GLY A 51 -17.34 7.45 -15.63
C GLY A 51 -18.50 6.91 -16.48
N ARG A 52 -19.59 7.66 -16.59
CA ARG A 52 -20.75 7.28 -17.44
C ARG A 52 -20.49 7.32 -18.94
N THR A 53 -19.40 7.90 -19.39
CA THR A 53 -19.04 8.01 -20.83
C THR A 53 -18.06 6.93 -21.27
N LEU A 54 -17.62 6.08 -20.34
CA LEU A 54 -16.70 5.00 -20.65
C LEU A 54 -17.44 3.86 -21.36
N PRO A 55 -16.84 3.26 -22.42
CA PRO A 55 -17.32 2.01 -23.01
C PRO A 55 -17.24 0.86 -22.01
N ASP A 56 -18.15 -0.12 -22.15
CA ASP A 56 -18.19 -1.28 -21.24
C ASP A 56 -16.96 -2.20 -21.37
N ASP A 57 -16.30 -2.18 -22.53
CA ASP A 57 -15.13 -2.99 -22.89
C ASP A 57 -13.78 -2.25 -22.70
N ILE A 58 -13.78 -1.09 -22.04
CA ILE A 58 -12.56 -0.29 -21.85
C ILE A 58 -11.57 -1.02 -20.92
N THR A 59 -10.27 -1.02 -21.28
CA THR A 59 -9.22 -1.52 -20.39
C THR A 59 -8.91 -0.52 -19.27
N ILE A 60 -8.27 -0.99 -18.19
CA ILE A 60 -7.88 -0.15 -17.05
C ILE A 60 -6.92 0.95 -17.51
N GLU A 61 -5.96 0.64 -18.39
CA GLU A 61 -4.99 1.60 -18.92
C GLU A 61 -5.66 2.68 -19.76
N GLN A 62 -6.63 2.31 -20.59
CA GLN A 62 -7.41 3.26 -21.39
C GLN A 62 -8.29 4.13 -20.50
N ALA A 63 -8.92 3.54 -19.48
CA ALA A 63 -9.73 4.27 -18.51
C ALA A 63 -8.87 5.27 -17.73
N GLN A 64 -7.65 4.88 -17.31
CA GLN A 64 -6.72 5.79 -16.63
C GLN A 64 -6.31 6.95 -17.52
N ALA A 65 -5.90 6.70 -18.76
CA ALA A 65 -5.53 7.75 -19.70
C ALA A 65 -6.70 8.72 -19.99
N SER A 66 -7.93 8.19 -20.10
CA SER A 66 -9.16 8.99 -20.26
C SER A 66 -9.45 9.84 -19.02
N LEU A 67 -9.24 9.29 -17.81
CA LEU A 67 -9.40 10.02 -16.55
C LEU A 67 -8.37 11.16 -16.43
N ASP A 68 -7.13 10.91 -16.78
CA ASP A 68 -6.07 11.92 -16.76
C ASP A 68 -6.41 13.09 -17.70
N ALA A 69 -6.86 12.80 -18.93
CA ALA A 69 -7.31 13.80 -19.87
C ALA A 69 -8.53 14.60 -19.36
N PHE A 70 -9.47 13.93 -18.67
CA PHE A 70 -10.59 14.58 -18.02
C PHE A 70 -10.14 15.51 -16.89
N CYS A 71 -9.19 15.08 -16.03
CA CYS A 71 -8.65 15.88 -14.95
C CYS A 71 -7.96 17.14 -15.47
N VAL A 72 -7.15 17.04 -16.50
CA VAL A 72 -6.50 18.20 -17.15
C VAL A 72 -7.56 19.19 -17.68
N ARG A 73 -8.54 18.70 -18.42
CA ARG A 73 -9.55 19.56 -19.05
C ARG A 73 -10.48 20.21 -18.05
N VAL A 74 -10.91 19.52 -17.00
CA VAL A 74 -11.95 19.98 -16.06
C VAL A 74 -11.38 20.52 -14.76
N GLY A 75 -10.28 19.93 -14.27
CA GLY A 75 -9.60 20.32 -13.06
C GLY A 75 -8.55 21.40 -13.29
N ASP A 76 -7.51 21.07 -14.00
CA ASP A 76 -6.30 21.88 -14.15
C ASP A 76 -6.53 23.17 -14.96
N ALA A 77 -7.33 23.08 -16.01
CA ALA A 77 -7.70 24.24 -16.81
C ALA A 77 -8.72 25.18 -16.14
N ARG A 78 -9.25 24.81 -14.98
CA ARG A 78 -10.23 25.64 -14.25
C ARG A 78 -9.58 26.91 -13.74
N ARG A 79 -10.18 28.06 -14.05
CA ARG A 79 -9.70 29.35 -13.56
C ARG A 79 -10.09 29.60 -12.10
N ARG A 80 -9.14 30.12 -11.34
CA ARG A 80 -9.28 30.52 -9.93
C ARG A 80 -8.65 31.88 -9.70
N VAL A 81 -9.09 32.54 -8.64
CA VAL A 81 -8.42 33.74 -8.10
C VAL A 81 -7.88 33.34 -6.73
N ILE A 82 -6.57 33.38 -6.56
CA ILE A 82 -5.87 33.10 -5.31
C ILE A 82 -4.98 34.32 -5.05
N ASP A 83 -5.07 34.92 -3.88
CA ASP A 83 -4.32 36.11 -3.47
C ASP A 83 -4.38 37.26 -4.50
N GLY A 84 -5.58 37.44 -5.10
CA GLY A 84 -5.83 38.48 -6.09
C GLY A 84 -5.34 38.16 -7.51
N GLN A 85 -4.59 37.08 -7.71
CA GLN A 85 -4.10 36.65 -9.03
C GLN A 85 -5.05 35.67 -9.68
N ARG A 86 -5.40 35.95 -10.93
CA ARG A 86 -6.31 35.12 -11.75
C ARG A 86 -5.49 34.22 -12.67
N ASP A 87 -5.51 32.91 -12.38
CA ASP A 87 -4.84 31.91 -13.22
C ASP A 87 -5.64 30.59 -13.25
N THR A 88 -5.16 29.62 -13.99
CA THR A 88 -5.64 28.24 -13.95
C THR A 88 -5.18 27.53 -12.67
N VAL A 89 -5.85 26.45 -12.29
CA VAL A 89 -5.38 25.60 -11.18
C VAL A 89 -3.95 25.12 -11.43
N ALA A 90 -3.66 24.67 -12.67
CA ALA A 90 -2.31 24.25 -13.05
C ALA A 90 -1.29 25.40 -12.95
N GLY A 91 -1.65 26.62 -13.35
CA GLY A 91 -0.77 27.80 -13.25
C GLY A 91 -0.43 28.13 -11.81
N HIS A 92 -1.43 28.15 -10.92
CA HIS A 92 -1.19 28.34 -9.49
C HIS A 92 -0.32 27.23 -8.89
N ALA A 93 -0.60 25.96 -9.23
CA ALA A 93 0.18 24.81 -8.75
C ALA A 93 1.64 24.83 -9.23
N ALA A 94 1.90 25.29 -10.46
CA ALA A 94 3.25 25.42 -10.98
C ALA A 94 4.10 26.45 -10.20
N GLY A 95 3.46 27.44 -9.58
CA GLY A 95 4.11 28.42 -8.70
C GLY A 95 4.35 27.94 -7.27
N GLU A 96 3.77 26.80 -6.87
CA GLU A 96 3.95 26.25 -5.53
C GLU A 96 5.34 25.65 -5.34
N ARG A 97 6.00 26.04 -4.26
CA ARG A 97 7.28 25.42 -3.87
C ARG A 97 7.01 24.10 -3.16
N LEU A 98 6.86 23.03 -3.93
CA LEU A 98 6.68 21.68 -3.39
C LEU A 98 7.99 21.18 -2.78
N LEU A 99 7.90 20.64 -1.57
CA LEU A 99 9.01 19.91 -0.96
C LEU A 99 9.05 18.51 -1.56
N LEU A 100 10.23 18.12 -2.05
CA LEU A 100 10.44 16.74 -2.46
C LEU A 100 10.39 15.85 -1.21
N PRO A 101 9.59 14.77 -1.22
CA PRO A 101 9.57 13.84 -0.11
C PRO A 101 10.95 13.18 0.04
N PRO A 102 11.37 12.83 1.26
CA PRO A 102 12.52 11.97 1.47
C PRO A 102 12.29 10.61 0.77
N ALA A 103 13.26 9.69 0.91
CA ALA A 103 13.08 8.32 0.41
C ALA A 103 11.70 7.75 0.79
N PRO A 104 11.09 6.90 -0.04
CA PRO A 104 9.80 6.30 0.25
C PRO A 104 9.76 5.65 1.63
N PHE A 105 8.64 5.78 2.35
CA PHE A 105 8.45 5.10 3.63
C PHE A 105 8.58 3.59 3.44
N PRO A 106 9.46 2.91 4.22
CA PRO A 106 9.67 1.47 4.10
C PRO A 106 8.48 0.70 4.69
N ALA A 107 7.38 0.65 3.94
CA ALA A 107 6.16 -0.02 4.37
C ALA A 107 6.40 -1.53 4.42
N THR A 108 6.37 -2.11 5.63
CA THR A 108 6.60 -3.54 5.87
C THR A 108 5.31 -4.20 6.31
N LEU A 109 4.97 -5.33 5.69
CA LEU A 109 3.91 -6.22 6.11
C LEU A 109 4.53 -7.37 6.92
N THR A 110 4.11 -7.52 8.17
CA THR A 110 4.50 -8.64 9.03
C THR A 110 3.28 -9.48 9.33
N VAL A 111 3.36 -10.78 9.10
CA VAL A 111 2.28 -11.74 9.33
C VAL A 111 2.80 -12.92 10.14
N GLU A 112 2.19 -13.16 11.28
CA GLU A 112 2.49 -14.34 12.10
C GLU A 112 1.96 -15.62 11.44
N ARG A 113 2.75 -16.68 11.43
CA ARG A 113 2.40 -18.00 10.88
C ARG A 113 2.98 -19.11 11.74
N LYS A 114 2.25 -20.22 11.79
CA LYS A 114 2.76 -21.48 12.31
C LYS A 114 3.53 -22.20 11.21
N VAL A 115 4.72 -22.68 11.52
CA VAL A 115 5.50 -23.57 10.65
C VAL A 115 4.83 -24.94 10.65
N THR A 116 4.58 -25.51 9.49
CA THR A 116 4.00 -26.86 9.37
C THR A 116 4.99 -27.95 9.76
N ALA A 117 4.52 -29.20 9.90
CA ALA A 117 5.38 -30.37 10.11
C ALA A 117 6.40 -30.59 8.96
N GLN A 118 6.08 -30.10 7.74
CA GLN A 118 6.99 -30.14 6.59
C GLN A 118 7.91 -28.91 6.52
N ALA A 119 8.09 -28.18 7.62
CA ALA A 119 8.89 -26.98 7.71
C ALA A 119 8.50 -25.91 6.65
N LEU A 120 7.21 -25.65 6.49
CA LEU A 120 6.69 -24.66 5.54
C LEU A 120 5.85 -23.61 6.27
N VAL A 121 5.93 -22.37 5.81
CA VAL A 121 5.01 -21.28 6.18
C VAL A 121 4.19 -20.83 4.99
N ALA A 122 2.91 -20.52 5.23
CA ALA A 122 2.00 -20.03 4.20
C ALA A 122 2.01 -18.50 4.13
N PHE A 123 2.13 -17.93 2.92
CA PHE A 123 2.00 -16.51 2.70
C PHE A 123 1.39 -16.24 1.32
N ARG A 124 0.29 -15.47 1.29
CA ARG A 124 -0.40 -15.04 0.07
C ARG A 124 -0.65 -16.16 -0.95
N GLY A 125 -1.19 -17.30 -0.46
CA GLY A 125 -1.54 -18.44 -1.32
C GLY A 125 -0.37 -19.30 -1.77
N ASN A 126 0.84 -19.07 -1.25
CA ASN A 126 2.04 -19.86 -1.52
C ASN A 126 2.64 -20.41 -0.23
N ARG A 127 3.58 -21.34 -0.33
CA ARG A 127 4.32 -21.90 0.80
C ARG A 127 5.80 -21.66 0.62
N TYR A 128 6.52 -21.45 1.73
CA TYR A 128 7.95 -21.17 1.76
C TYR A 128 8.64 -22.02 2.81
N SER A 129 9.78 -22.61 2.47
CA SER A 129 10.50 -23.48 3.41
C SER A 129 11.20 -22.69 4.51
N THR A 130 11.31 -23.34 5.65
CA THR A 130 12.11 -22.90 6.81
C THR A 130 13.08 -24.04 7.19
N PRO A 131 14.08 -23.77 8.04
CA PRO A 131 14.88 -24.84 8.65
C PRO A 131 13.97 -25.87 9.34
N PRO A 132 14.23 -27.20 9.17
CA PRO A 132 13.37 -28.27 9.69
C PRO A 132 13.18 -28.25 11.20
N GLU A 133 14.20 -27.86 11.95
CA GLU A 133 14.18 -27.76 13.40
C GLU A 133 13.16 -26.76 13.95
N LEU A 134 12.62 -25.93 13.08
CA LEU A 134 11.56 -24.96 13.41
C LEU A 134 10.14 -25.47 13.13
N ALA A 135 9.98 -26.75 12.77
CA ALA A 135 8.67 -27.35 12.61
C ALA A 135 7.81 -27.10 13.86
N HIS A 136 6.54 -26.73 13.65
CA HIS A 136 5.58 -26.37 14.70
C HIS A 136 5.87 -25.06 15.47
N ALA A 137 7.00 -24.39 15.22
CA ALA A 137 7.29 -23.10 15.82
C ALA A 137 6.39 -21.98 15.23
N THR A 138 6.33 -20.87 15.94
CA THR A 138 5.74 -19.63 15.43
C THR A 138 6.83 -18.81 14.75
N ALA A 139 6.56 -18.34 13.53
CA ALA A 139 7.45 -17.48 12.76
C ALA A 139 6.68 -16.27 12.19
N HIS A 140 7.41 -15.21 11.88
CA HIS A 140 6.86 -14.07 11.16
C HIS A 140 7.33 -14.09 9.72
N VAL A 141 6.40 -13.90 8.78
CA VAL A 141 6.74 -13.58 7.39
C VAL A 141 6.74 -12.07 7.26
N VAL A 142 7.88 -11.52 6.89
CA VAL A 142 8.14 -10.09 6.77
C VAL A 142 8.36 -9.75 5.31
N TRP A 143 7.55 -8.85 4.77
CA TRP A 143 7.66 -8.39 3.39
C TRP A 143 7.70 -6.86 3.34
N LEU A 144 8.81 -6.32 2.85
CA LEU A 144 8.87 -4.93 2.43
C LEU A 144 8.04 -4.77 1.15
N LEU A 145 6.98 -3.97 1.19
CA LEU A 145 6.07 -3.79 0.06
C LEU A 145 6.83 -3.33 -1.18
N GLY A 146 6.61 -4.04 -2.30
CA GLY A 146 7.36 -3.83 -3.54
C GLY A 146 8.66 -4.62 -3.67
N SER A 147 9.17 -5.22 -2.59
CA SER A 147 10.35 -6.10 -2.66
C SER A 147 10.02 -7.42 -3.37
N PRO A 148 10.92 -7.94 -4.22
CA PRO A 148 10.81 -9.30 -4.76
C PRO A 148 11.15 -10.38 -3.74
N LEU A 149 11.58 -10.00 -2.53
CA LEU A 149 12.00 -10.91 -1.47
C LEU A 149 11.06 -10.82 -0.27
N ILE A 150 10.95 -11.93 0.45
CA ILE A 150 10.36 -12.02 1.78
C ILE A 150 11.37 -12.62 2.74
N ASP A 151 11.34 -12.14 3.97
CA ASP A 151 12.10 -12.71 5.07
C ASP A 151 11.16 -13.52 5.98
N ILE A 152 11.61 -14.65 6.44
CA ILE A 152 10.98 -15.40 7.52
C ILE A 152 11.84 -15.20 8.76
N THR A 153 11.22 -14.75 9.85
CA THR A 153 11.95 -14.44 11.08
C THR A 153 11.38 -15.19 12.26
N THR A 154 12.18 -15.36 13.28
CA THR A 154 11.69 -15.78 14.61
C THR A 154 10.79 -14.67 15.19
N VAL A 155 10.08 -14.99 16.28
CA VAL A 155 9.30 -13.99 17.05
C VAL A 155 10.21 -12.88 17.59
N SER A 156 11.50 -13.18 17.87
CA SER A 156 12.49 -12.19 18.29
C SER A 156 13.10 -11.36 17.15
N GLY A 157 12.68 -11.61 15.88
CA GLY A 157 13.09 -10.83 14.72
C GLY A 157 14.38 -11.33 14.02
N ILE A 158 14.93 -12.49 14.40
CA ILE A 158 16.09 -13.08 13.74
C ILE A 158 15.63 -13.68 12.40
N VAL A 159 16.28 -13.30 11.29
CA VAL A 159 16.01 -13.87 9.97
C VAL A 159 16.48 -15.32 9.93
N ILE A 160 15.57 -16.25 9.65
CA ILE A 160 15.81 -17.69 9.58
C ILE A 160 15.75 -18.24 8.15
N ALA A 161 15.06 -17.52 7.26
CA ALA A 161 15.06 -17.84 5.83
C ALA A 161 14.74 -16.58 5.01
N ARG A 162 15.22 -16.54 3.78
CA ARG A 162 14.91 -15.51 2.78
C ARG A 162 14.55 -16.14 1.47
N HIS A 163 13.41 -15.78 0.89
CA HIS A 163 12.94 -16.36 -0.35
C HIS A 163 12.55 -15.29 -1.36
N ARG A 164 12.67 -15.63 -2.65
CA ARG A 164 12.03 -14.87 -3.70
C ARG A 164 10.51 -15.05 -3.59
N ARG A 165 9.78 -13.94 -3.53
CA ARG A 165 8.33 -13.95 -3.42
C ARG A 165 7.69 -14.48 -4.71
N ALA A 166 6.82 -15.45 -4.59
CA ALA A 166 5.99 -15.93 -5.68
C ALA A 166 4.80 -14.99 -5.93
N VAL A 167 4.20 -15.09 -7.10
CA VAL A 167 2.97 -14.37 -7.45
C VAL A 167 1.86 -14.78 -6.46
N ASP A 168 1.07 -13.81 -6.01
CA ASP A 168 -0.01 -14.07 -5.06
C ASP A 168 -1.02 -15.07 -5.63
N GLY A 169 -1.40 -16.07 -4.84
CA GLY A 169 -2.38 -17.08 -5.22
C GLY A 169 -1.86 -18.17 -6.18
N ALA A 170 -0.58 -18.19 -6.52
CA ALA A 170 -0.04 -19.18 -7.46
C ALA A 170 -0.06 -20.63 -6.94
N GLY A 171 -0.25 -20.85 -5.64
CA GLY A 171 -0.34 -22.20 -5.04
C GLY A 171 0.98 -22.97 -4.99
N ILE A 172 2.11 -22.30 -5.28
CA ILE A 172 3.41 -22.96 -5.37
C ILE A 172 4.11 -23.06 -4.01
N THR A 173 5.05 -24.00 -3.93
CA THR A 173 5.96 -24.13 -2.78
C THR A 173 7.37 -23.74 -3.22
N VAL A 174 7.89 -22.67 -2.61
CA VAL A 174 9.26 -22.18 -2.80
C VAL A 174 10.14 -22.85 -1.73
N ARG A 175 11.15 -23.58 -2.14
CA ARG A 175 12.05 -24.32 -1.24
C ARG A 175 13.49 -23.82 -1.39
N ASP A 176 14.15 -23.66 -0.26
CA ASP A 176 15.61 -23.53 -0.21
C ASP A 176 16.22 -24.93 -0.24
N HIS A 177 17.26 -25.10 -1.06
CA HIS A 177 17.95 -26.38 -1.20
C HIS A 177 18.54 -26.87 0.15
N VAL A 178 19.07 -25.97 0.95
CA VAL A 178 19.64 -26.30 2.27
C VAL A 178 18.56 -26.88 3.19
N HIS A 179 17.34 -26.31 3.16
CA HIS A 179 16.23 -26.83 3.97
C HIS A 179 15.76 -28.22 3.51
N VAL A 180 15.81 -28.48 2.19
CA VAL A 180 15.43 -29.79 1.64
C VAL A 180 16.44 -30.84 2.07
N THR A 181 17.75 -30.58 1.90
CA THR A 181 18.82 -31.51 2.30
C THR A 181 18.77 -31.82 3.80
N ALA A 182 18.49 -30.80 4.63
CA ALA A 182 18.34 -30.99 6.06
C ALA A 182 17.14 -31.89 6.45
N LEU A 183 16.04 -31.82 5.68
CA LEU A 183 14.87 -32.68 5.88
C LEU A 183 15.16 -34.14 5.51
N ASP A 184 15.99 -34.39 4.48
CA ASP A 184 16.33 -35.75 4.03
C ASP A 184 17.30 -36.46 5.02
N HIS A 185 17.90 -35.73 5.92
CA HIS A 185 18.80 -36.22 6.95
C HIS A 185 18.20 -36.26 8.37
N ALA A 186 16.96 -35.85 8.53
CA ALA A 186 16.25 -35.78 9.82
C ALA A 186 15.30 -36.98 10.00
#